data_911301355e0ff4b8782afd94deb36f04
#
_entry.id   911301355e0ff4b8782afd94deb36f04
#
_cell.length_a   1.000
_cell.length_b   1.000
_cell.length_c   1.000
_cell.angle_alpha   90.00
_cell.angle_beta   90.00
_cell.angle_gamma   90.00
#
_symmetry.space_group_name_H-M   'P 1'
#
loop_
_entity.id
_entity.type
_entity.pdbx_description
1 polymer ?
#
loop_
_entity_poly.entity_id
_entity_poly.type
_entity_poly.pdbx_seq_one_letter_code
_entity_poly.pdbx_strand_id
1 'polypeptide(L)'
;MEIVLIRHGQPEWMPGDVYTKNPGLTSLGKLQSEKSSSAFEETSVDEIWVSPLKRAQETFTPFKEKNIGKSIHIYEWLQEMQDEEEEALYGKGIEEVMAFFAKRNSQSFEEWSEGSHGKYMEVFGKNIVSNLE
;
A
#
# COMPACT_ATOMS: atom_id res chain seq x y z
N MET A 1 7.17 15.44 -17.73
CA MET A 1 7.31 14.34 -16.75
C MET A 1 6.00 13.59 -16.73
N GLU A 2 6.04 12.28 -16.82
CA GLU A 2 4.88 11.40 -16.67
C GLU A 2 5.09 10.54 -15.43
N ILE A 3 4.07 10.39 -14.59
CA ILE A 3 4.11 9.58 -13.38
C ILE A 3 3.08 8.47 -13.51
N VAL A 4 3.53 7.23 -13.39
CA VAL A 4 2.65 6.05 -13.38
C VAL A 4 2.56 5.50 -11.96
N LEU A 5 1.37 5.45 -11.41
CA LEU A 5 1.11 4.89 -10.08
C LEU A 5 0.56 3.48 -10.20
N ILE A 6 1.22 2.53 -9.54
CA ILE A 6 0.80 1.13 -9.51
C ILE A 6 0.44 0.75 -8.08
N ARG A 7 -0.81 0.35 -7.86
CA ARG A 7 -1.25 -0.18 -6.56
C ARG A 7 -0.77 -1.62 -6.43
N HIS A 8 -0.40 -2.00 -5.19
CA HIS A 8 -0.05 -3.38 -4.88
C HIS A 8 -1.17 -4.38 -5.19
N GLY A 9 -0.82 -5.62 -5.51
CA GLY A 9 -1.75 -6.73 -5.64
C GLY A 9 -2.46 -7.04 -4.32
N GLN A 10 -3.45 -7.94 -4.36
CA GLN A 10 -4.23 -8.30 -3.18
C GLN A 10 -3.33 -8.81 -2.05
N PRO A 11 -3.31 -8.14 -0.88
CA PRO A 11 -2.53 -8.58 0.27
C PRO A 11 -3.28 -9.61 1.10
N GLU A 12 -2.53 -10.45 1.80
CA GLU A 12 -3.06 -11.43 2.74
C GLU A 12 -3.15 -10.83 4.16
N TRP A 13 -4.18 -10.00 4.40
CA TRP A 13 -4.33 -9.27 5.65
C TRP A 13 -4.50 -10.16 6.89
N MET A 14 -5.02 -11.37 6.73
CA MET A 14 -5.39 -12.28 7.80
C MET A 14 -4.70 -13.66 7.67
N PRO A 15 -3.36 -13.74 7.55
CA PRO A 15 -2.68 -15.03 7.50
C PRO A 15 -2.88 -15.77 8.83
N GLY A 16 -3.49 -16.97 8.80
CA GLY A 16 -3.80 -17.73 10.01
C GLY A 16 -4.85 -17.05 10.89
N ASP A 17 -5.81 -16.35 10.29
CA ASP A 17 -6.93 -15.66 10.95
C ASP A 17 -6.53 -14.51 11.90
N VAL A 18 -5.32 -13.98 11.75
CA VAL A 18 -4.79 -12.86 12.56
C VAL A 18 -4.42 -11.68 11.68
N TYR A 19 -4.92 -10.48 12.02
CA TYR A 19 -4.64 -9.25 11.28
C TYR A 19 -3.16 -8.85 11.38
N THR A 20 -2.55 -8.61 10.23
CA THR A 20 -1.09 -8.48 10.10
C THR A 20 -0.67 -7.12 9.56
N LYS A 21 0.30 -6.48 10.21
CA LYS A 21 0.83 -5.14 9.87
C LYS A 21 1.43 -5.05 8.48
N ASN A 22 2.22 -6.04 8.09
CA ASN A 22 2.97 -6.02 6.84
C ASN A 22 2.79 -7.34 6.06
N PRO A 23 1.56 -7.62 5.58
CA PRO A 23 1.28 -8.84 4.86
C PRO A 23 1.98 -8.88 3.50
N GLY A 24 2.27 -10.09 3.02
CA GLY A 24 2.61 -10.35 1.63
C GLY A 24 1.38 -10.39 0.74
N LEU A 25 1.56 -10.81 -0.50
CA LEU A 25 0.48 -11.00 -1.45
C LEU A 25 -0.15 -12.40 -1.34
N THR A 26 -1.45 -12.47 -1.57
CA THR A 26 -2.13 -13.73 -1.87
C THR A 26 -1.67 -14.30 -3.23
N SER A 27 -2.04 -15.54 -3.53
CA SER A 27 -1.81 -16.11 -4.87
C SER A 27 -2.46 -15.27 -5.98
N LEU A 28 -3.66 -14.72 -5.71
CA LEU A 28 -4.31 -13.78 -6.62
C LEU A 28 -3.52 -12.47 -6.75
N GLY A 29 -3.01 -11.93 -5.65
CA GLY A 29 -2.18 -10.72 -5.66
C GLY A 29 -0.91 -10.87 -6.50
N LYS A 30 -0.26 -12.04 -6.44
CA LYS A 30 0.90 -12.36 -7.29
C LYS A 30 0.53 -12.42 -8.77
N LEU A 31 -0.59 -13.06 -9.11
CA LEU A 31 -1.08 -13.08 -10.49
C LEU A 31 -1.45 -11.67 -11.00
N GLN A 32 -2.04 -10.82 -10.15
CA GLN A 32 -2.30 -9.42 -10.49
C GLN A 32 -1.00 -8.65 -10.78
N SER A 33 0.04 -8.88 -9.98
CA SER A 33 1.36 -8.28 -10.17
C SER A 33 2.00 -8.69 -11.51
N GLU A 34 1.97 -9.98 -11.86
CA GLU A 34 2.47 -10.49 -13.14
C GLU A 34 1.74 -9.85 -14.33
N LYS A 35 0.41 -9.79 -14.27
CA LYS A 35 -0.40 -9.16 -15.33
C LYS A 35 -0.14 -7.66 -15.46
N SER A 36 -0.02 -6.96 -14.34
CA SER A 36 0.32 -5.53 -14.35
C SER A 36 1.70 -5.29 -14.96
N SER A 37 2.68 -6.11 -14.58
CA SER A 37 4.03 -6.04 -15.17
C SER A 37 4.02 -6.25 -16.69
N SER A 38 3.22 -7.16 -17.19
CA SER A 38 3.11 -7.40 -18.64
C SER A 38 2.50 -6.23 -19.39
N ALA A 39 1.60 -5.47 -18.76
CA ALA A 39 1.01 -4.28 -19.38
C ALA A 39 2.03 -3.12 -19.57
N PHE A 40 3.17 -3.17 -18.89
CA PHE A 40 4.22 -2.14 -18.95
C PHE A 40 5.50 -2.61 -19.66
N GLU A 41 5.48 -3.72 -20.37
CA GLU A 41 6.68 -4.28 -21.03
C GLU A 41 7.33 -3.31 -22.04
N GLU A 42 6.52 -2.52 -22.73
CA GLU A 42 6.99 -1.57 -23.75
C GLU A 42 7.21 -0.14 -23.22
N THR A 43 6.92 0.10 -21.95
CA THR A 43 7.01 1.44 -21.37
C THR A 43 8.44 1.75 -20.96
N SER A 44 9.02 2.81 -21.53
CA SER A 44 10.31 3.32 -21.08
C SER A 44 10.15 4.04 -19.73
N VAL A 45 10.86 3.56 -18.71
CA VAL A 45 10.84 4.13 -17.35
C VAL A 45 12.24 4.61 -17.02
N ASP A 46 12.38 5.85 -16.55
CA ASP A 46 13.66 6.43 -16.14
C ASP A 46 14.02 6.02 -14.71
N GLU A 47 13.09 6.15 -13.80
CA GLU A 47 13.26 5.81 -12.38
C GLU A 47 12.08 5.01 -11.85
N ILE A 48 12.34 4.17 -10.87
CA ILE A 48 11.32 3.34 -10.21
C ILE A 48 11.40 3.57 -8.70
N TRP A 49 10.29 3.97 -8.12
CA TRP A 49 10.15 4.23 -6.68
C TRP A 49 9.21 3.22 -6.05
N VAL A 50 9.66 2.56 -4.99
CA VAL A 50 8.94 1.46 -4.37
C VAL A 50 8.81 1.67 -2.86
N SER A 51 7.63 1.38 -2.33
CA SER A 51 7.40 1.31 -0.89
C SER A 51 8.17 0.15 -0.26
N PRO A 52 8.71 0.27 0.98
CA PRO A 52 9.35 -0.83 1.69
C PRO A 52 8.39 -1.92 2.17
N LEU A 53 7.07 -1.71 2.10
CA LEU A 53 6.08 -2.69 2.54
C LEU A 53 6.14 -3.97 1.69
N LYS A 54 6.06 -5.13 2.36
CA LYS A 54 6.19 -6.45 1.73
C LYS A 54 5.28 -6.63 0.52
N ARG A 55 4.00 -6.25 0.63
CA ARG A 55 3.05 -6.32 -0.49
C ARG A 55 3.46 -5.50 -1.71
N ALA A 56 4.08 -4.32 -1.49
CA ALA A 56 4.59 -3.48 -2.57
C ALA A 56 5.83 -4.09 -3.21
N GLN A 57 6.77 -4.61 -2.41
CA GLN A 57 7.97 -5.30 -2.90
C GLN A 57 7.62 -6.55 -3.71
N GLU A 58 6.69 -7.37 -3.22
CA GLU A 58 6.22 -8.56 -3.95
C GLU A 58 5.50 -8.18 -5.24
N THR A 59 4.73 -7.08 -5.26
CA THR A 59 4.11 -6.55 -6.49
C THR A 59 5.15 -6.07 -7.48
N PHE A 60 6.24 -5.48 -7.00
CA PHE A 60 7.31 -4.97 -7.84
C PHE A 60 8.20 -6.07 -8.44
N THR A 61 8.25 -7.26 -7.85
CA THR A 61 9.16 -8.34 -8.27
C THR A 61 9.16 -8.61 -9.78
N PRO A 62 8.02 -8.85 -10.47
CA PRO A 62 8.01 -9.10 -11.91
C PRO A 62 8.39 -7.86 -12.75
N PHE A 63 8.18 -6.64 -12.23
CA PHE A 63 8.66 -5.40 -12.89
C PHE A 63 10.19 -5.30 -12.81
N LYS A 64 10.78 -5.65 -11.68
CA LYS A 64 12.24 -5.63 -11.48
C LYS A 64 12.93 -6.54 -12.48
N GLU A 65 12.42 -7.74 -12.71
CA GLU A 65 12.97 -8.71 -13.64
C GLU A 65 12.99 -8.18 -15.08
N LYS A 66 12.00 -7.38 -15.46
CA LYS A 66 11.89 -6.77 -16.79
C LYS A 66 12.67 -5.47 -16.97
N ASN A 67 13.00 -4.79 -15.86
CA ASN A 67 13.68 -3.49 -15.85
C ASN A 67 15.10 -3.59 -15.29
N ILE A 68 15.84 -4.61 -15.67
CA ILE A 68 17.24 -4.81 -15.28
C ILE A 68 18.08 -3.62 -15.74
N GLY A 69 18.83 -3.03 -14.79
CA GLY A 69 19.71 -1.88 -15.05
C GLY A 69 19.05 -0.50 -14.86
N LYS A 70 17.77 -0.43 -14.51
CA LYS A 70 17.11 0.82 -14.12
C LYS A 70 17.41 1.20 -12.68
N SER A 71 17.37 2.50 -12.38
CA SER A 71 17.49 3.01 -11.02
C SER A 71 16.22 2.66 -10.22
N ILE A 72 16.41 1.92 -9.13
CA ILE A 72 15.32 1.53 -8.23
C ILE A 72 15.60 2.13 -6.86
N HIS A 73 14.64 2.87 -6.34
CA HIS A 73 14.72 3.53 -5.05
C HIS A 73 13.62 3.03 -4.13
N ILE A 74 13.97 2.67 -2.90
CA ILE A 74 13.03 2.30 -1.85
C ILE A 74 12.94 3.46 -0.88
N TYR A 75 11.74 4.04 -0.75
CA TYR A 75 11.52 5.20 0.10
C TYR A 75 10.56 4.91 1.24
N GLU A 76 10.97 5.16 2.47
CA GLU A 76 10.14 4.99 3.67
C GLU A 76 8.86 5.84 3.63
N TRP A 77 8.91 7.03 3.05
CA TRP A 77 7.76 7.92 2.92
C TRP A 77 6.68 7.42 1.92
N LEU A 78 6.97 6.38 1.15
CA LEU A 78 5.98 5.69 0.30
C LEU A 78 5.20 4.61 1.07
N GLN A 79 5.43 4.43 2.36
CA GLN A 79 4.60 3.55 3.16
C GLN A 79 3.18 4.10 3.30
N GLU A 80 2.20 3.19 3.19
CA GLU A 80 0.88 3.46 3.69
C GLU A 80 0.98 3.65 5.20
N MET A 81 0.65 4.84 5.65
CA MET A 81 0.58 5.11 7.08
C MET A 81 -0.75 4.56 7.61
N GLN A 82 -0.75 4.12 8.82
CA GLN A 82 -1.94 3.65 9.54
C GLN A 82 -2.13 4.53 10.76
N ASP A 83 -3.37 4.82 11.11
CA ASP A 83 -3.64 5.52 12.35
C ASP A 83 -3.52 4.59 13.58
N GLU A 84 -3.45 5.18 14.76
CA GLU A 84 -3.27 4.44 16.02
C GLU A 84 -4.40 3.44 16.28
N GLU A 85 -5.62 3.75 15.83
CA GLU A 85 -6.79 2.86 16.00
C GLU A 85 -6.64 1.62 15.12
N GLU A 86 -6.16 1.77 13.91
CA GLU A 86 -5.91 0.66 13.01
C GLU A 86 -4.70 -0.18 13.46
N GLU A 87 -3.65 0.47 13.98
CA GLU A 87 -2.50 -0.22 14.57
C GLU A 87 -2.89 -1.13 15.75
N ALA A 88 -3.89 -0.74 16.53
CA ALA A 88 -4.41 -1.54 17.63
C ALA A 88 -5.09 -2.85 17.21
N LEU A 89 -5.39 -3.02 15.90
CA LEU A 89 -5.98 -4.25 15.37
C LEU A 89 -4.94 -5.35 15.09
N TYR A 90 -3.66 -5.02 15.06
CA TYR A 90 -2.64 -6.05 14.80
C TYR A 90 -2.65 -7.12 15.88
N GLY A 91 -2.66 -8.36 15.43
CA GLY A 91 -2.79 -9.53 16.30
C GLY A 91 -4.23 -9.85 16.70
N LYS A 92 -5.22 -9.09 16.23
CA LYS A 92 -6.65 -9.35 16.49
C LYS A 92 -7.24 -10.35 15.51
N GLY A 93 -8.27 -11.06 15.95
CA GLY A 93 -9.03 -11.99 15.14
C GLY A 93 -10.04 -11.31 14.22
N ILE A 94 -10.60 -12.09 13.30
CA ILE A 94 -11.49 -11.59 12.24
C ILE A 94 -12.72 -10.84 12.79
N GLU A 95 -13.31 -11.28 13.89
CA GLU A 95 -14.51 -10.65 14.47
C GLU A 95 -14.23 -9.22 14.92
N GLU A 96 -13.12 -8.97 15.63
CA GLU A 96 -12.73 -7.64 16.10
C GLU A 96 -12.40 -6.72 14.94
N VAL A 97 -11.66 -7.22 13.94
CA VAL A 97 -11.29 -6.48 12.73
C VAL A 97 -12.51 -6.07 11.92
N MET A 98 -13.45 -7.01 11.70
CA MET A 98 -14.68 -6.73 10.95
C MET A 98 -15.58 -5.74 11.68
N ALA A 99 -15.71 -5.85 13.01
CA ALA A 99 -16.47 -4.91 13.81
C ALA A 99 -15.90 -3.48 13.72
N PHE A 100 -14.57 -3.35 13.76
CA PHE A 100 -13.89 -2.05 13.61
C PHE A 100 -14.18 -1.41 12.25
N PHE A 101 -13.97 -2.14 11.16
CA PHE A 101 -14.20 -1.59 9.82
C PHE A 101 -15.68 -1.33 9.53
N ALA A 102 -16.59 -2.14 10.06
CA ALA A 102 -18.02 -1.88 9.94
C ALA A 102 -18.42 -0.56 10.63
N LYS A 103 -17.89 -0.31 11.84
CA LYS A 103 -18.09 0.96 12.54
C LYS A 103 -17.48 2.14 11.75
N ARG A 104 -16.26 1.99 11.26
CA ARG A 104 -15.57 3.03 10.48
C ARG A 104 -16.32 3.37 9.19
N ASN A 105 -16.81 2.37 8.47
CA ASN A 105 -17.57 2.55 7.23
C ASN A 105 -18.97 3.16 7.45
N SER A 106 -19.47 3.17 8.67
CA SER A 106 -20.76 3.83 9.02
C SER A 106 -20.61 5.31 9.37
N GLN A 107 -19.39 5.83 9.49
CA GLN A 107 -19.12 7.23 9.78
C GLN A 107 -19.51 8.14 8.60
N SER A 108 -19.98 9.33 8.89
CA SER A 108 -20.13 10.38 7.88
C SER A 108 -18.76 10.88 7.41
N PHE A 109 -18.72 11.58 6.28
CA PHE A 109 -17.48 12.20 5.80
C PHE A 109 -16.93 13.24 6.82
N GLU A 110 -17.80 13.98 7.51
CA GLU A 110 -17.39 14.94 8.53
C GLU A 110 -16.72 14.24 9.70
N GLU A 111 -17.37 13.22 10.30
CA GLU A 111 -16.80 12.43 11.39
C GLU A 111 -15.46 11.80 11.01
N TRP A 112 -15.38 11.27 9.78
CA TRP A 112 -14.15 10.69 9.25
C TRP A 112 -13.04 11.73 9.10
N SER A 113 -13.34 12.92 8.56
CA SER A 113 -12.35 13.97 8.29
C SER A 113 -11.87 14.69 9.56
N GLU A 114 -12.70 14.77 10.61
CA GLU A 114 -12.34 15.35 11.91
C GLU A 114 -11.57 14.36 12.81
N GLY A 115 -11.67 13.07 12.52
CA GLY A 115 -10.99 12.01 13.26
C GLY A 115 -9.48 11.91 13.03
N SER A 116 -8.87 10.87 13.60
CA SER A 116 -7.44 10.56 13.45
C SER A 116 -7.01 10.45 11.98
N HIS A 117 -7.90 9.95 11.14
CA HIS A 117 -7.63 9.75 9.71
C HIS A 117 -7.51 11.07 8.91
N GLY A 118 -8.29 12.07 9.24
CA GLY A 118 -8.21 13.40 8.60
C GLY A 118 -6.87 14.09 8.91
N LYS A 119 -6.46 14.08 10.17
CA LYS A 119 -5.14 14.60 10.59
C LYS A 119 -3.99 13.87 9.90
N TYR A 120 -4.13 12.59 9.74
CA TYR A 120 -3.24 11.72 9.03
C TYR A 120 -3.08 12.11 7.56
N MET A 121 -4.18 12.29 6.83
CA MET A 121 -4.15 12.68 5.42
C MET A 121 -3.49 14.05 5.21
N GLU A 122 -3.62 14.96 6.16
CA GLU A 122 -2.93 16.26 6.13
C GLU A 122 -1.40 16.09 6.21
N VAL A 123 -0.92 15.26 7.14
CA VAL A 123 0.53 14.98 7.29
C VAL A 123 1.08 14.24 6.08
N PHE A 124 0.36 13.25 5.59
CA PHE A 124 0.73 12.48 4.41
C PHE A 124 0.84 13.34 3.16
N GLY A 125 -0.16 14.21 2.92
CA GLY A 125 -0.12 15.14 1.80
C GLY A 125 1.09 16.08 1.84
N LYS A 126 1.42 16.62 3.00
CA LYS A 126 2.61 17.46 3.20
C LYS A 126 3.92 16.69 2.91
N ASN A 127 4.01 15.45 3.38
CA ASN A 127 5.20 14.62 3.16
C ASN A 127 5.39 14.25 1.69
N ILE A 128 4.33 13.94 0.96
CA ILE A 128 4.44 13.66 -0.49
C ILE A 128 4.94 14.90 -1.22
N VAL A 129 4.32 16.04 -1.02
CA VAL A 129 4.70 17.28 -1.70
C VAL A 129 6.16 17.64 -1.44
N SER A 130 6.60 17.59 -0.18
CA SER A 130 7.99 17.93 0.18
C SER A 130 9.06 16.96 -0.36
N ASN A 131 8.68 15.75 -0.77
CA ASN A 131 9.61 14.78 -1.35
C ASN A 131 9.59 14.74 -2.89
N LEU A 132 8.64 15.45 -3.51
CA LEU A 132 8.57 15.59 -4.97
C LEU A 132 9.20 16.91 -5.48
N GLU A 133 9.47 17.86 -4.60
CA GLU A 133 10.21 19.11 -4.87
C GLU A 133 11.74 18.86 -4.83
#